data_2b63b07b4621e33e7a15a8bbc6e4de1b
#
_entry.id   2b63b07b4621e33e7a15a8bbc6e4de1b
#
_cell.length_a   1.000
_cell.length_b   1.000
_cell.length_c   1.000
_cell.angle_alpha   90.00
_cell.angle_beta   90.00
_cell.angle_gamma   90.00
#
_symmetry.space_group_name_H-M   'P 1'
#
loop_
_entity.id
_entity.type
_entity.pdbx_description
1 polymer ?
#
loop_
_entity_poly.entity_id
_entity_poly.type
_entity_poly.pdbx_seq_one_letter_code
_entity_poly.pdbx_strand_id
1 'polypeptide(L)'
;MFMILALLAQMSSQVTPVQPLPKGTGLPPPANEEGQVLAPVTALLAGIGARDAARIGDAMRADATATSASENVDGTRTVKHMTRAELLARFTPGAERFEERIATPAIEIDGDIAMVWAPYTFSINGTRHHCGYDHFDLVRENGRWLVQNITWSSRTTPCEN
;
A
#
# COMPACT_ATOMS: atom_id res chain seq x y z
N MET A 1 62.23 -35.07 -3.61
CA MET A 1 61.38 -34.31 -2.67
C MET A 1 60.64 -33.26 -3.51
N PHE A 2 59.44 -33.61 -4.02
CA PHE A 2 58.67 -32.75 -4.94
C PHE A 2 57.62 -32.00 -4.08
N MET A 3 57.76 -30.67 -4.03
CA MET A 3 56.72 -29.79 -3.43
C MET A 3 55.59 -29.54 -4.45
N ILE A 4 54.40 -30.03 -4.15
CA ILE A 4 53.21 -29.71 -4.92
C ILE A 4 52.64 -28.40 -4.36
N LEU A 5 52.68 -27.32 -5.14
CA LEU A 5 52.03 -26.05 -4.85
C LEU A 5 50.55 -26.17 -5.20
N ALA A 6 49.67 -26.19 -4.20
CA ALA A 6 48.24 -26.14 -4.41
C ALA A 6 47.80 -24.67 -4.69
N LEU A 7 47.33 -24.43 -5.90
CA LEU A 7 46.74 -23.16 -6.31
C LEU A 7 45.28 -23.13 -5.82
N LEU A 8 45.00 -22.34 -4.78
CA LEU A 8 43.63 -22.04 -4.32
C LEU A 8 43.03 -20.99 -5.28
N ALA A 9 42.14 -21.45 -6.16
CA ALA A 9 41.35 -20.55 -6.99
C ALA A 9 40.27 -19.90 -6.09
N GLN A 10 40.40 -18.61 -5.82
CA GLN A 10 39.35 -17.81 -5.19
C GLN A 10 38.24 -17.58 -6.23
N MET A 11 37.12 -18.25 -6.06
CA MET A 11 35.88 -17.93 -6.78
C MET A 11 35.28 -16.61 -6.21
N SER A 12 35.63 -15.50 -6.87
CA SER A 12 34.89 -14.24 -6.64
C SER A 12 33.47 -14.42 -7.14
N SER A 13 32.53 -14.50 -6.23
CA SER A 13 31.11 -14.37 -6.57
C SER A 13 30.86 -12.94 -7.07
N GLN A 14 30.86 -12.79 -8.40
CA GLN A 14 30.44 -11.53 -9.01
C GLN A 14 28.94 -11.39 -8.84
N VAL A 15 28.53 -10.57 -7.88
CA VAL A 15 27.15 -10.09 -7.80
C VAL A 15 26.96 -9.18 -9.02
N THR A 16 26.24 -9.67 -10.02
CA THR A 16 25.83 -8.84 -11.16
C THR A 16 24.95 -7.72 -10.62
N PRO A 17 25.29 -6.44 -10.84
CA PRO A 17 24.41 -5.36 -10.44
C PRO A 17 23.07 -5.55 -11.12
N VAL A 18 21.99 -5.63 -10.34
CA VAL A 18 20.63 -5.64 -10.89
C VAL A 18 20.43 -4.29 -11.56
N GLN A 19 20.40 -4.29 -12.90
CA GLN A 19 20.01 -3.09 -13.62
C GLN A 19 18.58 -2.74 -13.22
N PRO A 20 18.31 -1.48 -12.85
CA PRO A 20 16.94 -1.03 -12.70
C PRO A 20 16.18 -1.37 -13.98
N LEU A 21 15.02 -2.03 -13.84
CA LEU A 21 14.13 -2.25 -14.96
C LEU A 21 13.86 -0.89 -15.63
N PRO A 22 13.89 -0.80 -16.97
CA PRO A 22 13.51 0.42 -17.65
C PRO A 22 12.10 0.78 -17.17
N LYS A 23 11.96 1.99 -16.62
CA LYS A 23 10.66 2.53 -16.23
C LYS A 23 9.79 2.56 -17.47
N GLY A 24 8.73 1.74 -17.49
CA GLY A 24 7.68 1.70 -18.49
C GLY A 24 8.04 2.11 -19.92
N THR A 25 7.10 2.32 -20.77
CA THR A 25 7.28 2.69 -22.20
C THR A 25 7.88 4.08 -22.45
N GLY A 26 8.41 4.74 -21.42
CA GLY A 26 9.20 5.97 -21.54
C GLY A 26 8.41 7.24 -21.86
N LEU A 27 7.09 7.14 -21.99
CA LEU A 27 6.24 8.32 -22.09
C LEU A 27 5.78 8.72 -20.68
N PRO A 28 6.02 9.98 -20.24
CA PRO A 28 5.46 10.43 -18.97
C PRO A 28 3.93 10.32 -19.04
N PRO A 29 3.29 9.84 -17.96
CA PRO A 29 1.83 9.84 -17.91
C PRO A 29 1.31 11.25 -18.14
N PRO A 30 0.11 11.41 -18.78
CA PRO A 30 -0.49 12.71 -18.94
C PRO A 30 -0.56 13.43 -17.60
N ALA A 31 -0.27 14.71 -17.56
CA ALA A 31 -0.09 15.55 -16.35
C ALA A 31 -1.26 15.51 -15.32
N ASN A 32 -2.35 14.82 -15.61
CA ASN A 32 -3.51 14.64 -14.74
C ASN A 32 -3.79 13.18 -14.33
N GLU A 33 -2.99 12.22 -14.75
CA GLU A 33 -3.29 10.80 -14.52
C GLU A 33 -3.06 10.39 -13.06
N GLU A 34 -2.03 10.92 -12.40
CA GLU A 34 -1.83 10.71 -10.96
C GLU A 34 -3.02 11.17 -10.13
N GLY A 35 -3.62 12.33 -10.48
CA GLY A 35 -4.84 12.82 -9.83
C GLY A 35 -6.03 11.87 -10.03
N GLN A 36 -6.14 11.25 -11.20
CA GLN A 36 -7.19 10.26 -11.48
C GLN A 36 -6.97 8.97 -10.67
N VAL A 37 -5.72 8.51 -10.54
CA VAL A 37 -5.36 7.35 -9.71
C VAL A 37 -5.63 7.64 -8.23
N LEU A 38 -5.32 8.86 -7.75
CA LEU A 38 -5.56 9.25 -6.35
C LEU A 38 -7.03 9.45 -6.01
N ALA A 39 -7.89 9.71 -6.99
CA ALA A 39 -9.31 9.97 -6.74
C ALA A 39 -10.02 8.83 -5.98
N PRO A 40 -9.95 7.55 -6.40
CA PRO A 40 -10.55 6.44 -5.63
C PRO A 40 -9.86 6.22 -4.27
N VAL A 41 -8.56 6.44 -4.14
CA VAL A 41 -7.86 6.38 -2.85
C VAL A 41 -8.42 7.43 -1.89
N THR A 42 -8.52 8.68 -2.35
CA THR A 42 -9.09 9.78 -1.56
C THR A 42 -10.54 9.50 -1.16
N ALA A 43 -11.34 8.95 -2.08
CA ALA A 43 -12.74 8.59 -1.80
C ALA A 43 -12.85 7.49 -0.76
N LEU A 44 -11.97 6.47 -0.83
CA LEU A 44 -11.89 5.38 0.13
C LEU A 44 -11.53 5.90 1.53
N LEU A 45 -10.46 6.70 1.65
CA LEU A 45 -10.03 7.29 2.92
C LEU A 45 -11.12 8.21 3.53
N ALA A 46 -11.80 8.99 2.69
CA ALA A 46 -12.93 9.79 3.15
C ALA A 46 -14.11 8.93 3.60
N GLY A 47 -14.34 7.77 2.97
CA GLY A 47 -15.32 6.77 3.41
C GLY A 47 -14.96 6.16 4.76
N ILE A 48 -13.68 5.85 4.99
CA ILE A 48 -13.16 5.40 6.31
C ILE A 48 -13.45 6.46 7.38
N GLY A 49 -13.10 7.72 7.11
CA GLY A 49 -13.35 8.82 8.04
C GLY A 49 -14.83 9.03 8.36
N ALA A 50 -15.70 8.85 7.39
CA ALA A 50 -17.15 8.93 7.54
C ALA A 50 -17.76 7.65 8.12
N ARG A 51 -17.02 6.55 8.24
CA ARG A 51 -17.50 5.20 8.56
C ARG A 51 -18.63 4.76 7.64
N ASP A 52 -18.49 5.11 6.36
CA ASP A 52 -19.44 4.86 5.29
C ASP A 52 -18.96 3.70 4.41
N ALA A 53 -19.46 2.50 4.71
CA ALA A 53 -19.12 1.28 3.98
C ALA A 53 -19.51 1.36 2.49
N ALA A 54 -20.59 2.04 2.14
CA ALA A 54 -21.01 2.18 0.75
C ALA A 54 -20.00 3.02 -0.03
N ARG A 55 -19.59 4.16 0.51
CA ARG A 55 -18.58 5.03 -0.10
C ARG A 55 -17.23 4.35 -0.25
N ILE A 56 -16.78 3.58 0.75
CA ILE A 56 -15.56 2.76 0.65
C ILE A 56 -15.72 1.75 -0.50
N GLY A 57 -16.86 1.05 -0.52
CA GLY A 57 -17.15 0.05 -1.53
C GLY A 57 -17.19 0.60 -2.96
N ASP A 58 -17.72 1.80 -3.16
CA ASP A 58 -17.79 2.45 -4.48
C ASP A 58 -16.41 2.80 -5.05
N ALA A 59 -15.41 2.96 -4.20
CA ALA A 59 -14.03 3.17 -4.61
C ALA A 59 -13.27 1.88 -4.96
N MET A 60 -13.84 0.71 -4.62
CA MET A 60 -13.21 -0.60 -4.76
C MET A 60 -13.91 -1.44 -5.83
N ARG A 61 -13.15 -2.32 -6.47
CA ARG A 61 -13.73 -3.39 -7.29
C ARG A 61 -14.61 -4.32 -6.44
N ALA A 62 -15.55 -4.99 -7.10
CA ALA A 62 -16.46 -5.93 -6.42
C ALA A 62 -15.72 -7.12 -5.79
N ASP A 63 -14.62 -7.56 -6.42
CA ASP A 63 -13.76 -8.68 -6.02
C ASP A 63 -12.49 -8.22 -5.29
N ALA A 64 -12.42 -6.95 -4.87
CA ALA A 64 -11.27 -6.39 -4.18
C ALA A 64 -10.96 -7.11 -2.86
N THR A 65 -9.70 -7.04 -2.47
CA THR A 65 -9.20 -7.64 -1.24
C THR A 65 -8.47 -6.62 -0.36
N ALA A 66 -8.26 -7.00 0.90
CA ALA A 66 -7.54 -6.18 1.85
C ALA A 66 -6.65 -7.05 2.75
N THR A 67 -5.46 -6.57 3.08
CA THR A 67 -4.53 -7.27 3.96
C THR A 67 -3.90 -6.31 4.96
N SER A 68 -4.02 -6.61 6.25
CA SER A 68 -3.29 -5.88 7.30
C SER A 68 -2.10 -6.69 7.81
N ALA A 69 -0.97 -6.03 7.99
CA ALA A 69 0.21 -6.55 8.67
C ALA A 69 0.46 -5.70 9.91
N SER A 70 0.07 -6.18 11.08
CA SER A 70 0.10 -5.42 12.33
C SER A 70 1.23 -5.88 13.23
N GLU A 71 1.91 -4.92 13.85
CA GLU A 71 2.84 -5.12 14.94
C GLU A 71 2.21 -4.62 16.24
N ASN A 72 2.05 -5.53 17.19
CA ASN A 72 1.46 -5.26 18.50
C ASN A 72 2.49 -4.66 19.45
N VAL A 73 2.01 -4.07 20.55
CA VAL A 73 2.87 -3.44 21.59
C VAL A 73 3.87 -4.42 22.18
N ASP A 74 3.55 -5.70 22.25
CA ASP A 74 4.42 -6.78 22.76
C ASP A 74 5.43 -7.28 21.70
N GLY A 75 5.45 -6.68 20.49
CA GLY A 75 6.31 -7.06 19.37
C GLY A 75 5.79 -8.25 18.55
N THR A 76 4.67 -8.83 18.92
CA THR A 76 4.05 -9.89 18.09
C THR A 76 3.51 -9.31 16.79
N ARG A 77 3.58 -10.11 15.72
CA ARG A 77 3.12 -9.69 14.38
C ARG A 77 1.97 -10.57 13.92
N THR A 78 0.96 -9.95 13.33
CA THR A 78 -0.21 -10.63 12.78
C THR A 78 -0.47 -10.15 11.36
N VAL A 79 -0.83 -11.09 10.49
CA VAL A 79 -1.30 -10.79 9.13
C VAL A 79 -2.74 -11.27 9.02
N LYS A 80 -3.62 -10.37 8.58
CA LYS A 80 -5.02 -10.69 8.37
C LYS A 80 -5.42 -10.34 6.95
N HIS A 81 -5.81 -11.34 6.19
CA HIS A 81 -6.42 -11.17 4.88
C HIS A 81 -7.94 -11.07 5.00
N MET A 82 -8.55 -10.23 4.18
CA MET A 82 -9.99 -9.93 4.18
C MET A 82 -10.50 -9.81 2.75
N THR A 83 -11.69 -10.32 2.53
CA THR A 83 -12.49 -9.96 1.36
C THR A 83 -12.97 -8.52 1.47
N ARG A 84 -13.42 -7.94 0.35
CA ARG A 84 -14.08 -6.62 0.35
C ARG A 84 -15.24 -6.56 1.36
N ALA A 85 -16.09 -7.59 1.41
CA ALA A 85 -17.22 -7.63 2.31
C ALA A 85 -16.81 -7.60 3.78
N GLU A 86 -15.77 -8.35 4.17
CA GLU A 86 -15.23 -8.36 5.53
C GLU A 86 -14.59 -7.01 5.89
N LEU A 87 -13.92 -6.36 4.94
CA LEU A 87 -13.39 -5.01 5.15
C LEU A 87 -14.54 -4.02 5.41
N LEU A 88 -15.54 -3.99 4.54
CA LEU A 88 -16.67 -3.07 4.64
C LEU A 88 -17.48 -3.24 5.93
N ALA A 89 -17.62 -4.48 6.42
CA ALA A 89 -18.32 -4.77 7.67
C ALA A 89 -17.67 -4.13 8.92
N ARG A 90 -16.42 -3.66 8.81
CA ARG A 90 -15.73 -2.96 9.91
C ARG A 90 -16.14 -1.49 10.05
N PHE A 91 -16.79 -0.93 9.03
CA PHE A 91 -17.15 0.49 8.99
C PHE A 91 -18.66 0.67 9.18
N THR A 92 -19.10 0.47 10.40
CA THR A 92 -20.49 0.76 10.81
C THR A 92 -20.57 2.17 11.40
N PRO A 93 -21.67 2.91 11.18
CA PRO A 93 -21.90 4.20 11.82
C PRO A 93 -21.72 4.13 13.34
N GLY A 94 -21.13 5.15 13.94
CA GLY A 94 -20.86 5.22 15.37
C GLY A 94 -20.39 6.60 15.81
N ALA A 95 -20.27 6.81 17.13
CA ALA A 95 -19.93 8.11 17.71
C ALA A 95 -18.45 8.50 17.54
N GLU A 96 -17.55 7.53 17.34
CA GLU A 96 -16.14 7.79 17.16
C GLU A 96 -15.89 8.43 15.80
N ARG A 97 -15.05 9.46 15.77
CA ARG A 97 -14.59 10.11 14.56
C ARG A 97 -13.26 9.49 14.13
N PHE A 98 -13.27 8.83 12.99
CA PHE A 98 -12.07 8.30 12.36
C PHE A 98 -11.45 9.35 11.45
N GLU A 99 -10.14 9.34 11.36
CA GLU A 99 -9.38 10.14 10.40
C GLU A 99 -8.14 9.37 9.98
N GLU A 100 -8.05 9.10 8.69
CA GLU A 100 -6.87 8.52 8.07
C GLU A 100 -6.28 9.53 7.11
N ARG A 101 -5.00 9.81 7.25
CA ARG A 101 -4.26 10.75 6.41
C ARG A 101 -3.05 10.07 5.85
N ILE A 102 -2.89 10.14 4.54
CA ILE A 102 -1.65 9.76 3.86
C ILE A 102 -0.76 10.99 3.68
N ALA A 103 0.55 10.80 3.77
CA ALA A 103 1.53 11.82 3.38
C ALA A 103 1.80 11.72 1.87
N THR A 104 2.87 12.37 1.38
CA THR A 104 3.22 12.38 -0.04
C THR A 104 3.37 10.95 -0.57
N PRO A 105 2.51 10.51 -1.51
CA PRO A 105 2.56 9.16 -2.05
C PRO A 105 3.65 9.02 -3.12
N ALA A 106 4.20 7.80 -3.25
CA ALA A 106 4.80 7.34 -4.49
C ALA A 106 3.70 6.72 -5.36
N ILE A 107 3.65 7.10 -6.63
CA ILE A 107 2.65 6.64 -7.59
C ILE A 107 3.39 6.12 -8.81
N GLU A 108 3.06 4.90 -9.23
CA GLU A 108 3.56 4.34 -10.48
C GLU A 108 2.35 3.90 -11.30
N ILE A 109 2.39 4.18 -12.61
CA ILE A 109 1.28 3.91 -13.54
C ILE A 109 1.85 3.23 -14.78
N ASP A 110 1.23 2.13 -15.20
CA ASP A 110 1.51 1.48 -16.49
C ASP A 110 0.19 1.05 -17.13
N GLY A 111 -0.22 1.78 -18.16
CA GLY A 111 -1.48 1.52 -18.85
C GLY A 111 -2.68 1.58 -17.91
N ASP A 112 -3.33 0.44 -17.70
CA ASP A 112 -4.55 0.32 -16.89
C ASP A 112 -4.30 -0.25 -15.49
N ILE A 113 -3.04 -0.29 -15.04
CA ILE A 113 -2.66 -0.63 -13.69
C ILE A 113 -1.90 0.51 -13.03
N ALA A 114 -2.08 0.68 -11.72
CA ALA A 114 -1.33 1.63 -10.92
C ALA A 114 -1.10 1.13 -9.51
N MET A 115 -0.04 1.63 -8.88
CA MET A 115 0.15 1.48 -7.44
C MET A 115 0.29 2.85 -6.77
N VAL A 116 -0.18 2.92 -5.53
CA VAL A 116 0.03 4.06 -4.62
C VAL A 116 0.62 3.53 -3.33
N TRP A 117 1.79 4.03 -2.95
CA TRP A 117 2.48 3.70 -1.72
C TRP A 117 2.67 4.96 -0.89
N ALA A 118 2.09 5.01 0.31
CA ALA A 118 2.12 6.20 1.13
C ALA A 118 2.27 5.89 2.63
N PRO A 119 3.07 6.65 3.37
CA PRO A 119 2.97 6.63 4.82
C PRO A 119 1.63 7.20 5.26
N TYR A 120 1.02 6.59 6.27
CA TYR A 120 -0.26 7.05 6.80
C TYR A 120 -0.25 7.18 8.33
N THR A 121 -1.19 7.98 8.82
CA THR A 121 -1.56 8.05 10.23
C THR A 121 -3.07 7.87 10.36
N PHE A 122 -3.47 7.05 11.34
CA PHE A 122 -4.87 6.86 11.70
C PHE A 122 -5.14 7.39 13.09
N SER A 123 -6.18 8.20 13.22
CA SER A 123 -6.59 8.83 14.48
C SER A 123 -8.04 8.51 14.81
N ILE A 124 -8.34 8.38 16.10
CA ILE A 124 -9.68 8.24 16.63
C ILE A 124 -9.93 9.42 17.56
N ASN A 125 -11.00 10.18 17.31
CA ASN A 125 -11.36 11.38 18.07
C ASN A 125 -10.21 12.40 18.19
N GLY A 126 -9.39 12.51 17.15
CA GLY A 126 -8.22 13.40 17.10
C GLY A 126 -6.98 12.88 17.80
N THR A 127 -7.04 11.72 18.44
CA THR A 127 -5.87 11.07 19.04
C THR A 127 -5.30 10.02 18.09
N ARG A 128 -3.99 10.08 17.82
CA ARG A 128 -3.30 9.08 17.00
C ARG A 128 -3.46 7.69 17.63
N HIS A 129 -3.99 6.77 16.85
CA HIS A 129 -4.19 5.39 17.26
C HIS A 129 -3.09 4.48 16.71
N HIS A 130 -2.74 4.59 15.43
CA HIS A 130 -1.68 3.83 14.79
C HIS A 130 -1.17 4.54 13.53
N CYS A 131 -0.09 4.02 12.97
CA CYS A 131 0.49 4.48 11.72
C CYS A 131 1.13 3.33 10.96
N GLY A 132 1.53 3.58 9.74
CA GLY A 132 2.21 2.62 8.90
C GLY A 132 2.38 3.12 7.48
N TYR A 133 2.30 2.18 6.56
CA TYR A 133 2.26 2.43 5.13
C TYR A 133 1.04 1.76 4.53
N ASP A 134 0.36 2.48 3.66
CA ASP A 134 -0.66 1.96 2.77
C ASP A 134 -0.07 1.64 1.41
N HIS A 135 -0.48 0.53 0.86
CA HIS A 135 -0.23 0.13 -0.51
C HIS A 135 -1.57 -0.17 -1.19
N PHE A 136 -1.90 0.61 -2.19
CA PHE A 136 -3.07 0.42 -3.02
C PHE A 136 -2.62 -0.10 -4.40
N ASP A 137 -3.18 -1.22 -4.82
CA ASP A 137 -3.16 -1.66 -6.21
C ASP A 137 -4.44 -1.20 -6.87
N LEU A 138 -4.33 -0.54 -8.02
CA LEU A 138 -5.46 -0.02 -8.75
C LEU A 138 -5.50 -0.57 -10.17
N VAL A 139 -6.71 -0.69 -10.69
CA VAL A 139 -6.95 -1.02 -12.09
C VAL A 139 -7.95 -0.05 -12.70
N ARG A 140 -7.79 0.23 -13.98
CA ARG A 140 -8.73 1.07 -14.73
C ARG A 140 -9.67 0.21 -15.54
N GLU A 141 -10.96 0.29 -15.22
CA GLU A 141 -12.03 -0.40 -15.93
C GLU A 141 -13.04 0.60 -16.49
N ASN A 142 -13.36 0.49 -17.77
CA ASN A 142 -14.30 1.40 -18.44
C ASN A 142 -13.95 2.89 -18.24
N GLY A 143 -12.65 3.21 -18.22
CA GLY A 143 -12.14 4.57 -18.04
C GLY A 143 -12.12 5.06 -16.57
N ARG A 144 -12.48 4.22 -15.61
CA ARG A 144 -12.52 4.56 -14.19
C ARG A 144 -11.48 3.75 -13.41
N TRP A 145 -10.67 4.43 -12.61
CA TRP A 145 -9.77 3.80 -11.65
C TRP A 145 -10.53 3.27 -10.43
N LEU A 146 -10.22 2.04 -10.02
CA LEU A 146 -10.79 1.37 -8.87
C LEU A 146 -9.70 0.68 -8.07
N VAL A 147 -9.82 0.66 -6.75
CA VAL A 147 -8.92 -0.08 -5.87
C VAL A 147 -9.20 -1.58 -6.02
N GLN A 148 -8.18 -2.33 -6.45
CA GLN A 148 -8.22 -3.79 -6.55
C GLN A 148 -7.80 -4.46 -5.26
N ASN A 149 -6.79 -3.90 -4.59
CA ASN A 149 -6.29 -4.41 -3.32
C ASN A 149 -5.76 -3.26 -2.48
N ILE A 150 -5.92 -3.37 -1.16
CA ILE A 150 -5.22 -2.54 -0.20
C ILE A 150 -4.44 -3.42 0.77
N THR A 151 -3.14 -3.17 0.89
CA THR A 151 -2.30 -3.79 1.92
C THR A 151 -1.72 -2.70 2.79
N TRP A 152 -1.84 -2.83 4.11
CA TRP A 152 -1.24 -1.84 5.01
C TRP A 152 -0.47 -2.48 6.14
N SER A 153 0.59 -1.80 6.57
CA SER A 153 1.26 -2.09 7.83
C SER A 153 0.62 -1.26 8.95
N SER A 154 0.62 -1.77 10.17
CA SER A 154 0.06 -1.05 11.32
C SER A 154 0.94 -1.26 12.55
N ARG A 155 1.30 -0.16 13.23
CA ARG A 155 2.01 -0.18 14.50
C ARG A 155 1.55 0.95 15.40
N THR A 156 1.63 0.72 16.71
CA THR A 156 1.26 1.73 17.72
C THR A 156 2.47 2.44 18.32
N THR A 157 3.70 1.92 18.12
CA THR A 157 4.97 2.47 18.63
C THR A 157 5.80 3.10 17.52
N PRO A 158 6.86 3.92 17.81
CA PRO A 158 6.77 5.33 17.47
C PRO A 158 6.50 5.54 15.99
N CYS A 159 5.44 6.23 15.71
CA CYS A 159 5.19 6.78 14.40
C CYS A 159 6.10 7.99 14.25
N GLU A 160 7.15 7.89 13.46
CA GLU A 160 7.93 9.05 13.05
C GLU A 160 7.02 9.99 12.26
N ASN A 161 7.13 11.29 12.54
CA ASN A 161 6.39 12.35 11.86
C ASN A 161 7.06 12.69 10.54
#